data_3fa0003fcca0ff53663815c1962ecdee
#
_entry.id   3fa0003fcca0ff53663815c1962ecdee
#
_cell.length_a   1.000
_cell.length_b   1.000
_cell.length_c   1.000
_cell.angle_alpha   90.00
_cell.angle_beta   90.00
_cell.angle_gamma   90.00
#
_symmetry.space_group_name_H-M   'P 1'
#
loop_
_entity.id
_entity.type
_entity.pdbx_description
1 polymer ?
#
loop_
_entity_poly.entity_id
_entity_poly.type
_entity_poly.pdbx_seq_one_letter_code
_entity_poly.pdbx_strand_id
1 'polypeptide(L)'
;SQYTHLGDGITMTDNMVYDATMTPSQADGKHSGIPDDRWVFTSRSSAVNYGSIAALSAASRAIREYNPNLATEALKRAELAWEEEQSHPPFLFHHGNTTGGRLNAEKLTAAAELLMTTESEHYKQAINTLWPEVEAHFAQHIGTLIRLIPLMGEKYKQKIAGLAKDYVNEGKHITQDNPFNVTITEGGWAG
;
A
#
# COMPACT_ATOMS: atom_id res chain seq x y z
N SER A 1 7.63 15.80 -11.82
CA SER A 1 8.37 14.68 -11.22
C SER A 1 9.55 15.21 -10.42
N GLN A 2 9.71 14.70 -9.22
CA GLN A 2 10.84 15.02 -8.36
C GLN A 2 11.88 13.91 -8.57
N TYR A 3 13.13 14.27 -8.81
CA TYR A 3 14.23 13.31 -8.83
C TYR A 3 15.08 13.50 -7.59
N THR A 4 15.59 12.41 -7.06
CA THR A 4 16.55 12.40 -5.99
C THR A 4 17.77 11.64 -6.49
N HIS A 5 18.93 12.23 -6.30
CA HIS A 5 20.20 11.58 -6.57
C HIS A 5 20.57 10.70 -5.38
N LEU A 6 20.79 9.43 -5.62
CA LEU A 6 21.24 8.49 -4.61
C LEU A 6 22.63 7.98 -5.02
N GLY A 7 23.64 8.43 -4.31
CA GLY A 7 24.93 7.79 -4.32
C GLY A 7 24.83 6.42 -3.64
N ASP A 8 25.20 5.37 -4.31
CA ASP A 8 25.12 4.04 -3.72
C ASP A 8 26.49 3.49 -3.37
N GLY A 9 27.48 4.19 -3.10
CA GLY A 9 28.81 3.84 -2.59
C GLY A 9 29.34 2.39 -2.72
N ILE A 10 28.52 1.47 -3.17
CA ILE A 10 28.86 0.04 -3.28
C ILE A 10 29.22 -0.35 -4.71
N THR A 11 28.52 0.19 -5.70
CA THR A 11 28.70 -0.15 -7.11
C THR A 11 29.32 0.98 -7.92
N MET A 12 29.57 2.12 -7.27
CA MET A 12 30.14 3.30 -7.87
C MET A 12 31.66 3.30 -7.75
N THR A 13 32.31 4.04 -8.63
CA THR A 13 33.76 3.99 -8.75
C THR A 13 34.49 4.73 -7.66
N ASP A 14 33.87 5.72 -7.00
CA ASP A 14 34.54 6.62 -6.07
C ASP A 14 33.96 6.68 -4.63
N ASN A 15 32.86 6.02 -4.36
CA ASN A 15 32.14 6.05 -3.06
C ASN A 15 31.66 7.45 -2.62
N MET A 16 31.51 8.38 -3.53
CA MET A 16 31.04 9.73 -3.29
C MET A 16 29.79 10.02 -4.08
N VAL A 17 28.98 10.96 -3.62
CA VAL A 17 27.77 11.39 -4.30
C VAL A 17 28.14 12.36 -5.42
N TYR A 18 27.60 12.14 -6.62
CA TYR A 18 27.82 13.03 -7.75
C TYR A 18 27.29 14.44 -7.50
N ASP A 19 28.14 15.44 -7.73
CA ASP A 19 27.78 16.86 -7.75
C ASP A 19 28.08 17.45 -9.13
N ALA A 20 27.02 17.83 -9.84
CA ALA A 20 27.11 18.40 -11.19
C ALA A 20 27.82 19.77 -11.24
N THR A 21 28.07 20.41 -10.10
CA THR A 21 28.83 21.66 -10.02
C THR A 21 30.33 21.45 -9.94
N MET A 22 30.76 20.21 -9.69
CA MET A 22 32.16 19.80 -9.64
C MET A 22 32.65 19.23 -11.00
N THR A 23 33.92 19.43 -11.29
CA THR A 23 34.56 18.73 -12.40
C THR A 23 34.96 17.31 -11.99
N PRO A 24 35.13 16.34 -12.93
CA PRO A 24 35.51 14.96 -12.60
C PRO A 24 36.81 14.80 -11.80
N SER A 25 37.65 15.83 -11.74
CA SER A 25 38.86 15.85 -10.94
C SER A 25 38.69 16.45 -9.55
N GLN A 26 37.49 16.93 -9.22
CA GLN A 26 37.19 17.54 -7.93
C GLN A 26 36.42 16.58 -7.03
N ALA A 27 36.80 16.57 -5.75
CA ALA A 27 36.11 15.83 -4.69
C ALA A 27 36.31 16.52 -3.35
N ASP A 28 35.31 16.44 -2.47
CA ASP A 28 35.36 17.00 -1.10
C ASP A 28 35.35 15.91 0.00
N GLY A 29 35.44 14.62 -0.41
CA GLY A 29 35.36 13.46 0.47
C GLY A 29 33.95 12.96 0.75
N LYS A 30 32.91 13.67 0.27
CA LYS A 30 31.50 13.26 0.29
C LYS A 30 30.87 13.34 -1.08
N HIS A 31 31.31 14.31 -1.88
CA HIS A 31 30.82 14.57 -3.23
C HIS A 31 31.97 14.57 -4.21
N SER A 32 31.70 14.20 -5.47
CA SER A 32 32.63 14.27 -6.58
C SER A 32 31.96 14.72 -7.86
N GLY A 33 32.77 15.14 -8.84
CA GLY A 33 32.27 15.46 -10.18
C GLY A 33 32.21 14.27 -11.12
N ILE A 34 32.38 13.03 -10.64
CA ILE A 34 32.29 11.82 -11.46
C ILE A 34 30.80 11.38 -11.55
N PRO A 35 30.21 11.35 -12.77
CA PRO A 35 28.76 11.07 -12.94
C PRO A 35 28.50 9.55 -12.96
N ASP A 36 28.89 8.82 -11.92
CA ASP A 36 28.81 7.36 -11.81
C ASP A 36 27.68 6.88 -10.89
N ASP A 37 27.00 7.79 -10.22
CA ASP A 37 25.86 7.49 -9.36
C ASP A 37 24.59 7.14 -10.14
N ARG A 38 23.69 6.40 -9.48
CA ARG A 38 22.37 6.11 -10.01
C ARG A 38 21.41 7.28 -9.76
N TRP A 39 20.72 7.67 -10.81
CA TRP A 39 19.61 8.61 -10.71
C TRP A 39 18.32 7.88 -10.41
N VAL A 40 17.63 8.31 -9.37
CA VAL A 40 16.30 7.81 -9.04
C VAL A 40 15.28 8.93 -9.25
N PHE A 41 14.35 8.69 -10.17
CA PHE A 41 13.21 9.58 -10.37
C PHE A 41 12.10 9.16 -9.43
N THR A 42 11.75 10.04 -8.49
CA THR A 42 10.68 9.80 -7.53
C THR A 42 9.49 10.69 -7.86
N SER A 43 8.33 10.09 -7.96
CA SER A 43 7.05 10.81 -8.02
C SER A 43 6.23 10.41 -6.80
N ARG A 44 5.67 11.40 -6.11
CA ARG A 44 4.83 11.11 -4.96
C ARG A 44 3.57 10.38 -5.41
N SER A 45 3.23 9.31 -4.73
CA SER A 45 2.01 8.53 -4.95
C SER A 45 1.42 8.12 -3.60
N SER A 46 0.25 8.64 -3.27
CA SER A 46 -0.45 8.29 -2.04
C SER A 46 -0.84 6.82 -1.99
N ALA A 47 -1.12 6.19 -3.14
CA ALA A 47 -1.38 4.75 -3.20
C ALA A 47 -0.17 3.93 -2.73
N VAL A 48 1.05 4.26 -3.19
CA VAL A 48 2.29 3.61 -2.73
C VAL A 48 2.53 3.83 -1.24
N ASN A 49 2.26 5.05 -0.76
CA ASN A 49 2.42 5.36 0.67
C ASN A 49 1.45 4.52 1.52
N TYR A 50 0.17 4.41 1.14
CA TYR A 50 -0.79 3.54 1.83
C TYR A 50 -0.37 2.06 1.79
N GLY A 51 0.12 1.56 0.66
CA GLY A 51 0.70 0.21 0.58
C GLY A 51 1.88 0.01 1.54
N SER A 52 2.74 1.01 1.67
CA SER A 52 3.86 1.00 2.62
C SER A 52 3.39 1.02 4.08
N ILE A 53 2.35 1.81 4.40
CA ILE A 53 1.71 1.85 5.72
C ILE A 53 1.17 0.45 6.08
N ALA A 54 0.46 -0.19 5.16
CA ALA A 54 -0.06 -1.54 5.35
C ALA A 54 1.07 -2.54 5.63
N ALA A 55 2.12 -2.51 4.82
CA ALA A 55 3.28 -3.39 4.97
C ALA A 55 3.99 -3.20 6.33
N LEU A 56 4.26 -1.96 6.74
CA LEU A 56 4.90 -1.65 8.02
C LEU A 56 4.04 -2.06 9.22
N SER A 57 2.72 -1.86 9.13
CA SER A 57 1.79 -2.28 10.19
C SER A 57 1.73 -3.80 10.34
N ALA A 58 1.67 -4.53 9.23
CA ALA A 58 1.70 -5.98 9.23
C ALA A 58 3.06 -6.52 9.73
N ALA A 59 4.17 -5.93 9.26
CA ALA A 59 5.51 -6.27 9.72
C ALA A 59 5.68 -6.08 11.23
N SER A 60 5.17 -4.96 11.77
CA SER A 60 5.19 -4.71 13.22
C SER A 60 4.57 -5.87 14.01
N ARG A 61 3.43 -6.40 13.59
CA ARG A 61 2.80 -7.56 14.26
C ARG A 61 3.65 -8.81 14.13
N ALA A 62 4.18 -9.07 12.94
CA ALA A 62 4.92 -10.30 12.64
C ALA A 62 6.26 -10.41 13.40
N ILE A 63 6.95 -9.28 13.59
CA ILE A 63 8.30 -9.28 14.21
C ILE A 63 8.28 -8.92 15.70
N ARG A 64 7.13 -8.65 16.29
CA ARG A 64 6.99 -8.12 17.67
C ARG A 64 7.70 -8.98 18.70
N GLU A 65 7.61 -10.30 18.58
CA GLU A 65 8.23 -11.24 19.51
C GLU A 65 9.73 -11.43 19.28
N TYR A 66 10.19 -11.19 18.05
CA TYR A 66 11.60 -11.41 17.67
C TYR A 66 12.45 -10.13 17.78
N ASN A 67 11.87 -8.99 17.45
CA ASN A 67 12.56 -7.69 17.52
C ASN A 67 11.57 -6.58 17.91
N PRO A 68 11.27 -6.43 19.20
CA PRO A 68 10.29 -5.45 19.70
C PRO A 68 10.62 -4.00 19.33
N ASN A 69 11.90 -3.65 19.28
CA ASN A 69 12.33 -2.29 18.96
C ASN A 69 12.03 -1.96 17.49
N LEU A 70 12.35 -2.86 16.58
CA LEU A 70 12.05 -2.69 15.15
C LEU A 70 10.54 -2.73 14.91
N ALA A 71 9.79 -3.59 15.61
CA ALA A 71 8.34 -3.64 15.54
C ALA A 71 7.70 -2.30 15.94
N THR A 72 8.18 -1.71 17.04
CA THR A 72 7.72 -0.39 17.52
C THR A 72 8.04 0.72 16.54
N GLU A 73 9.25 0.73 15.98
CA GLU A 73 9.64 1.73 14.97
C GLU A 73 8.82 1.57 13.68
N ALA A 74 8.57 0.35 13.21
CA ALA A 74 7.75 0.08 12.03
C ALA A 74 6.31 0.61 12.21
N LEU A 75 5.67 0.34 13.35
CA LEU A 75 4.34 0.86 13.64
C LEU A 75 4.33 2.38 13.70
N LYS A 76 5.27 2.97 14.44
CA LYS A 76 5.40 4.44 14.53
C LYS A 76 5.53 5.10 13.16
N ARG A 77 6.31 4.52 12.25
CA ARG A 77 6.46 5.04 10.89
C ARG A 77 5.17 4.91 10.08
N ALA A 78 4.44 3.79 10.25
CA ALA A 78 3.15 3.59 9.61
C ALA A 78 2.12 4.64 10.07
N GLU A 79 2.02 4.89 11.37
CA GLU A 79 1.11 5.90 11.94
C GLU A 79 1.46 7.32 11.48
N LEU A 80 2.73 7.70 11.51
CA LEU A 80 3.19 9.01 11.03
C LEU A 80 2.88 9.20 9.53
N ALA A 81 3.12 8.20 8.71
CA ALA A 81 2.81 8.26 7.29
C ALA A 81 1.30 8.31 7.04
N TRP A 82 0.49 7.63 7.84
CA TRP A 82 -0.96 7.74 7.77
C TRP A 82 -1.43 9.16 8.05
N GLU A 83 -0.96 9.80 9.13
CA GLU A 83 -1.31 11.17 9.49
C GLU A 83 -0.84 12.18 8.42
N GLU A 84 0.35 11.97 7.86
CA GLU A 84 0.84 12.80 6.75
C GLU A 84 -0.11 12.74 5.55
N GLU A 85 -0.53 11.55 5.13
CA GLU A 85 -1.45 11.37 4.00
C GLU A 85 -2.86 11.94 4.25
N GLN A 86 -3.28 12.12 5.51
CA GLN A 86 -4.54 12.80 5.83
C GLN A 86 -4.39 14.34 5.83
N SER A 87 -3.18 14.89 5.87
CA SER A 87 -2.91 16.32 6.03
C SER A 87 -2.93 17.11 4.72
N HIS A 88 -2.97 16.44 3.58
CA HIS A 88 -2.92 17.07 2.24
C HIS A 88 -3.80 16.34 1.22
N PRO A 89 -4.13 16.96 0.09
CA PRO A 89 -4.76 16.27 -1.03
C PRO A 89 -3.87 15.13 -1.55
N PRO A 90 -4.46 14.00 -2.00
CA PRO A 90 -3.69 12.83 -2.43
C PRO A 90 -2.86 13.12 -3.67
N PHE A 91 -1.66 12.56 -3.71
CA PHE A 91 -0.81 12.53 -4.90
C PHE A 91 -1.24 11.37 -5.79
N LEU A 92 -1.87 11.70 -6.92
CA LEU A 92 -2.50 10.72 -7.82
C LEU A 92 -1.59 10.23 -8.95
N PHE A 93 -0.27 10.37 -8.81
CA PHE A 93 0.65 9.84 -9.81
C PHE A 93 0.51 8.33 -9.91
N HIS A 94 0.29 7.85 -11.14
CA HIS A 94 0.17 6.43 -11.46
C HIS A 94 0.98 6.07 -12.70
N HIS A 95 1.74 4.99 -12.62
CA HIS A 95 2.52 4.46 -13.74
C HIS A 95 2.55 2.92 -13.68
N GLY A 96 1.67 2.29 -14.46
CA GLY A 96 1.57 0.82 -14.51
C GLY A 96 1.39 0.20 -13.13
N ASN A 97 2.06 -0.93 -12.89
CA ASN A 97 2.02 -1.67 -11.60
C ASN A 97 3.09 -1.21 -10.61
N THR A 98 3.79 -0.11 -10.87
CA THR A 98 4.90 0.33 -10.01
C THR A 98 4.50 1.35 -8.96
N THR A 99 3.26 1.84 -9.01
CA THR A 99 2.76 2.92 -8.15
C THR A 99 1.60 2.50 -7.24
N GLY A 100 1.51 1.21 -6.94
CA GLY A 100 0.40 0.67 -6.13
C GLY A 100 -0.90 0.50 -6.93
N GLY A 101 -1.94 0.09 -6.23
CA GLY A 101 -3.29 -0.08 -6.77
C GLY A 101 -4.12 1.21 -6.76
N ARG A 102 -5.44 1.06 -6.78
CA ARG A 102 -6.36 2.19 -6.63
C ARG A 102 -6.21 2.82 -5.25
N LEU A 103 -6.23 4.15 -5.20
CA LEU A 103 -6.01 4.93 -3.97
C LEU A 103 -6.87 4.45 -2.78
N ASN A 104 -8.18 4.31 -2.98
CA ASN A 104 -9.08 3.90 -1.91
C ASN A 104 -8.90 2.43 -1.50
N ALA A 105 -8.50 1.56 -2.43
CA ALA A 105 -8.17 0.17 -2.13
C ALA A 105 -6.93 0.07 -1.24
N GLU A 106 -5.88 0.81 -1.57
CA GLU A 106 -4.66 0.86 -0.76
C GLU A 106 -4.91 1.52 0.60
N LYS A 107 -5.71 2.60 0.62
CA LYS A 107 -6.12 3.27 1.87
C LYS A 107 -6.92 2.34 2.78
N LEU A 108 -7.84 1.55 2.22
CA LEU A 108 -8.61 0.54 2.95
C LEU A 108 -7.69 -0.52 3.57
N THR A 109 -6.73 -1.02 2.79
CA THR A 109 -5.76 -2.01 3.26
C THR A 109 -4.90 -1.45 4.39
N ALA A 110 -4.41 -0.22 4.25
CA ALA A 110 -3.65 0.47 5.29
C ALA A 110 -4.44 0.65 6.58
N ALA A 111 -5.68 1.14 6.49
CA ALA A 111 -6.58 1.29 7.64
C ALA A 111 -6.86 -0.05 8.33
N ALA A 112 -7.05 -1.11 7.54
CA ALA A 112 -7.28 -2.46 8.05
C ALA A 112 -6.07 -3.01 8.81
N GLU A 113 -4.86 -2.88 8.25
CA GLU A 113 -3.64 -3.36 8.90
C GLU A 113 -3.32 -2.54 10.16
N LEU A 114 -3.53 -1.22 10.14
CA LEU A 114 -3.41 -0.37 11.31
C LEU A 114 -4.44 -0.74 12.38
N LEU A 115 -5.70 -0.98 12.02
CA LEU A 115 -6.73 -1.42 12.95
C LEU A 115 -6.35 -2.75 13.62
N MET A 116 -5.92 -3.73 12.84
CA MET A 116 -5.48 -5.03 13.37
C MET A 116 -4.25 -4.94 14.27
N THR A 117 -3.45 -3.88 14.16
CA THR A 117 -2.25 -3.69 14.95
C THR A 117 -2.51 -2.92 16.24
N THR A 118 -3.39 -1.91 16.18
CA THR A 118 -3.60 -0.92 17.26
C THR A 118 -4.95 -1.06 17.94
N GLU A 119 -5.92 -1.71 17.31
CA GLU A 119 -7.33 -1.78 17.71
C GLU A 119 -8.00 -0.39 17.86
N SER A 120 -7.41 0.65 17.27
CA SER A 120 -7.85 2.03 17.43
C SER A 120 -9.16 2.30 16.70
N GLU A 121 -10.08 2.99 17.37
CA GLU A 121 -11.37 3.43 16.82
C GLU A 121 -11.21 4.38 15.63
N HIS A 122 -10.13 5.14 15.57
CA HIS A 122 -9.78 6.01 14.47
C HIS A 122 -9.76 5.26 13.12
N TYR A 123 -9.13 4.09 13.07
CA TYR A 123 -9.06 3.29 11.85
C TYR A 123 -10.38 2.57 11.51
N LYS A 124 -11.20 2.25 12.52
CA LYS A 124 -12.58 1.75 12.27
C LYS A 124 -13.41 2.81 11.55
N GLN A 125 -13.31 4.07 11.96
CA GLN A 125 -13.99 5.18 11.29
C GLN A 125 -13.50 5.36 9.87
N ALA A 126 -12.19 5.28 9.62
CA ALA A 126 -11.62 5.34 8.28
C ALA A 126 -12.16 4.22 7.38
N ILE A 127 -12.24 2.98 7.86
CA ILE A 127 -12.83 1.84 7.13
C ILE A 127 -14.31 2.10 6.82
N ASN A 128 -15.08 2.63 7.76
CA ASN A 128 -16.48 2.95 7.53
C ASN A 128 -16.65 4.05 6.45
N THR A 129 -15.76 5.04 6.42
CA THR A 129 -15.76 6.08 5.38
C THR A 129 -15.44 5.51 3.99
N LEU A 130 -14.64 4.44 3.93
CA LEU A 130 -14.27 3.76 2.70
C LEU A 130 -15.29 2.68 2.27
N TRP A 131 -16.45 2.60 2.92
CA TRP A 131 -17.46 1.60 2.59
C TRP A 131 -17.91 1.59 1.12
N PRO A 132 -18.03 2.72 0.40
CA PRO A 132 -18.33 2.72 -1.03
C PRO A 132 -17.28 1.96 -1.88
N GLU A 133 -16.00 2.02 -1.51
CA GLU A 133 -14.95 1.21 -2.16
C GLU A 133 -15.17 -0.29 -1.92
N VAL A 134 -15.58 -0.66 -0.69
CA VAL A 134 -15.90 -2.05 -0.33
C VAL A 134 -17.05 -2.58 -1.18
N GLU A 135 -18.14 -1.83 -1.30
CA GLU A 135 -19.31 -2.24 -2.08
C GLU A 135 -19.00 -2.37 -3.57
N ALA A 136 -18.25 -1.41 -4.12
CA ALA A 136 -17.90 -1.42 -5.55
C ALA A 136 -16.93 -2.54 -5.94
N HIS A 137 -16.09 -3.02 -5.01
CA HIS A 137 -14.99 -3.93 -5.31
C HIS A 137 -14.86 -5.06 -4.27
N PHE A 138 -15.98 -5.55 -3.76
CA PHE A 138 -16.02 -6.51 -2.66
C PHE A 138 -15.11 -7.73 -2.86
N ALA A 139 -15.13 -8.33 -4.05
CA ALA A 139 -14.33 -9.51 -4.35
C ALA A 139 -12.82 -9.30 -4.14
N GLN A 140 -12.32 -8.10 -4.44
CA GLN A 140 -10.90 -7.76 -4.29
C GLN A 140 -10.50 -7.58 -2.83
N HIS A 141 -11.45 -7.25 -1.96
CA HIS A 141 -11.20 -6.90 -0.55
C HIS A 141 -11.60 -8.01 0.44
N ILE A 142 -12.25 -9.08 -0.01
CA ILE A 142 -12.85 -10.10 0.87
C ILE A 142 -11.86 -10.66 1.88
N GLY A 143 -10.62 -10.94 1.48
CA GLY A 143 -9.57 -11.45 2.35
C GLY A 143 -9.21 -10.50 3.49
N THR A 144 -9.16 -9.19 3.23
CA THR A 144 -8.94 -8.15 4.23
C THR A 144 -10.16 -7.99 5.13
N LEU A 145 -11.35 -7.92 4.53
CA LEU A 145 -12.61 -7.66 5.23
C LEU A 145 -12.95 -8.76 6.26
N ILE A 146 -12.73 -10.01 5.93
CA ILE A 146 -12.99 -11.14 6.85
C ILE A 146 -12.11 -11.05 8.11
N ARG A 147 -10.87 -10.63 7.97
CA ARG A 147 -9.93 -10.47 9.09
C ARG A 147 -10.36 -9.38 10.06
N LEU A 148 -11.18 -8.43 9.62
CA LEU A 148 -11.68 -7.33 10.45
C LEU A 148 -12.93 -7.69 11.26
N ILE A 149 -13.63 -8.79 10.96
CA ILE A 149 -14.87 -9.18 11.63
C ILE A 149 -14.76 -9.17 13.16
N PRO A 150 -13.70 -9.73 13.79
CA PRO A 150 -13.57 -9.72 15.24
C PRO A 150 -13.48 -8.32 15.87
N LEU A 151 -12.98 -7.34 15.10
CA LEU A 151 -12.69 -5.98 15.56
C LEU A 151 -13.83 -5.00 15.28
N MET A 152 -14.60 -5.25 14.23
CA MET A 152 -15.63 -4.33 13.73
C MET A 152 -17.04 -4.62 14.27
N GLY A 153 -17.25 -5.78 14.87
CA GLY A 153 -18.50 -6.15 15.53
C GLY A 153 -19.61 -6.68 14.61
N GLU A 154 -20.76 -7.00 15.22
CA GLU A 154 -21.82 -7.79 14.57
C GLU A 154 -22.48 -7.08 13.37
N LYS A 155 -22.69 -5.77 13.42
CA LYS A 155 -23.27 -5.01 12.28
C LYS A 155 -22.38 -5.09 11.04
N TYR A 156 -21.08 -5.00 11.24
CA TYR A 156 -20.10 -5.14 10.16
C TYR A 156 -20.15 -6.56 9.57
N LYS A 157 -20.14 -7.58 10.42
CA LYS A 157 -20.26 -8.98 10.00
C LYS A 157 -21.50 -9.23 9.15
N GLN A 158 -22.65 -8.68 9.55
CA GLN A 158 -23.90 -8.81 8.79
C GLN A 158 -23.81 -8.14 7.41
N LYS A 159 -23.18 -6.96 7.31
CA LYS A 159 -22.92 -6.29 6.04
C LYS A 159 -22.03 -7.14 5.12
N ILE A 160 -20.92 -7.68 5.65
CA ILE A 160 -20.02 -8.56 4.89
C ILE A 160 -20.76 -9.82 4.43
N ALA A 161 -21.57 -10.44 5.28
CA ALA A 161 -22.36 -11.62 4.92
C ALA A 161 -23.39 -11.33 3.80
N GLY A 162 -23.98 -10.14 3.81
CA GLY A 162 -24.87 -9.66 2.73
C GLY A 162 -24.14 -9.57 1.40
N LEU A 163 -23.03 -8.82 1.37
CA LEU A 163 -22.22 -8.67 0.16
C LEU A 163 -21.68 -10.01 -0.37
N ALA A 164 -21.25 -10.91 0.53
CA ALA A 164 -20.80 -12.25 0.14
C ALA A 164 -21.92 -13.07 -0.51
N LYS A 165 -23.15 -12.97 0.03
CA LYS A 165 -24.32 -13.66 -0.55
C LYS A 165 -24.64 -13.12 -1.95
N ASP A 166 -24.61 -11.80 -2.12
CA ASP A 166 -24.89 -11.15 -3.39
C ASP A 166 -23.84 -11.53 -4.44
N TYR A 167 -22.56 -11.52 -4.07
CA TYR A 167 -21.44 -11.96 -4.91
C TYR A 167 -21.57 -13.41 -5.35
N VAL A 168 -21.93 -14.31 -4.44
CA VAL A 168 -22.16 -15.75 -4.77
C VAL A 168 -23.35 -15.92 -5.70
N ASN A 169 -24.44 -15.16 -5.50
CA ASN A 169 -25.61 -15.23 -6.37
C ASN A 169 -25.31 -14.72 -7.79
N GLU A 170 -24.57 -13.62 -7.89
CA GLU A 170 -24.10 -13.09 -9.18
C GLU A 170 -23.22 -14.13 -9.91
N GLY A 171 -22.26 -14.73 -9.21
CA GLY A 171 -21.42 -15.79 -9.76
C GLY A 171 -22.23 -16.98 -10.30
N LYS A 172 -23.31 -17.38 -9.59
CA LYS A 172 -24.20 -18.45 -10.07
C LYS A 172 -24.92 -18.09 -11.36
N HIS A 173 -25.40 -16.85 -11.53
CA HIS A 173 -26.02 -16.40 -12.77
C HIS A 173 -25.03 -16.44 -13.94
N ILE A 174 -23.81 -15.96 -13.73
CA ILE A 174 -22.76 -15.97 -14.78
C ILE A 174 -22.44 -17.40 -15.22
N THR A 175 -22.35 -18.35 -14.28
CA THR A 175 -22.05 -19.76 -14.61
C THR A 175 -23.16 -20.47 -15.33
N GLN A 176 -24.43 -20.09 -15.14
CA GLN A 176 -25.58 -20.71 -15.83
C GLN A 176 -25.55 -20.48 -17.33
N ASP A 177 -25.05 -19.35 -17.79
CA ASP A 177 -25.00 -18.98 -19.20
C ASP A 177 -23.63 -19.30 -19.85
N ASN A 178 -22.75 -19.96 -19.12
CA ASN A 178 -21.38 -20.25 -19.55
C ASN A 178 -21.15 -21.77 -19.62
N PRO A 179 -20.93 -22.36 -20.83
CA PRO A 179 -20.76 -23.80 -20.98
C PRO A 179 -19.55 -24.39 -20.27
N PHE A 180 -18.58 -23.55 -19.88
CA PHE A 180 -17.39 -23.94 -19.13
C PHE A 180 -17.55 -23.81 -17.60
N ASN A 181 -18.71 -23.33 -17.15
CA ASN A 181 -19.04 -23.15 -15.73
C ASN A 181 -18.01 -22.28 -14.95
N VAL A 182 -17.48 -21.25 -15.59
CA VAL A 182 -16.54 -20.29 -15.01
C VAL A 182 -17.21 -18.94 -14.73
N THR A 183 -16.77 -18.23 -13.69
CA THR A 183 -17.35 -16.95 -13.21
C THR A 183 -16.65 -15.73 -13.79
N ILE A 184 -16.14 -15.80 -15.02
CA ILE A 184 -15.44 -14.70 -15.67
C ILE A 184 -16.45 -13.83 -16.42
N THR A 185 -16.49 -12.54 -16.09
CA THR A 185 -17.43 -11.58 -16.70
C THR A 185 -16.87 -10.83 -17.88
N GLU A 186 -15.64 -10.37 -17.83
CA GLU A 186 -15.01 -9.62 -18.93
C GLU A 186 -13.48 -9.73 -18.84
N GLY A 187 -12.82 -9.95 -19.99
CA GLY A 187 -11.41 -9.66 -20.31
C GLY A 187 -10.35 -9.94 -19.23
N GLY A 188 -10.70 -10.71 -18.21
CA GLY A 188 -9.85 -10.99 -17.07
C GLY A 188 -8.95 -12.19 -17.33
N TRP A 189 -7.79 -12.18 -16.74
CA TRP A 189 -6.99 -13.38 -16.59
C TRP A 189 -7.70 -14.31 -15.61
N ALA A 190 -8.03 -15.52 -16.08
CA ALA A 190 -8.44 -16.59 -15.19
C ALA A 190 -7.17 -17.14 -14.52
N GLY A 191 -6.87 -16.67 -13.33
CA GLY A 191 -5.73 -17.15 -12.56
C GLY A 191 -6.11 -17.36 -11.12
#